data_b2f545164ac8c7d8a4c3ba1f86467d43
#
_entry.id   b2f545164ac8c7d8a4c3ba1f86467d43
#
_cell.length_a   1.000
_cell.length_b   1.000
_cell.length_c   1.000
_cell.angle_alpha   90.00
_cell.angle_beta   90.00
_cell.angle_gamma   90.00
#
_symmetry.space_group_name_H-M   'P 1'
#
loop_
_entity.id
_entity.type
_entity.pdbx_description
1 polymer ?
#
loop_
_entity_poly.entity_id
_entity_poly.type
_entity_poly.pdbx_seq_one_letter_code
_entity_poly.pdbx_strand_id
1 'polypeptide(L)'
;VTIKIPFGGDNHTDDGLAHEAEQTTAGAAHLAFLDEQLHSGPDPLAARVTFANLNTFGRSLYNSPDGRAHNGNHHVMMMSGPAVRPLVVGGVRRDGDDFSAMPINSITGAAGEADADIEVGDTMAAAGHTLAAACGVSEVRRVERLAP
;
A
#
# COMPACT_ATOMS: atom_id res chain seq x y z
N VAL A 1 -2.24 5.26 15.94
CA VAL A 1 -2.55 6.66 15.54
C VAL A 1 -2.67 6.70 14.03
N THR A 2 -3.75 7.27 13.51
CA THR A 2 -3.94 7.50 12.07
C THR A 2 -3.75 8.99 11.80
N ILE A 3 -2.92 9.32 10.82
CA ILE A 3 -2.65 10.70 10.43
C ILE A 3 -3.09 10.86 8.97
N LYS A 4 -3.93 11.85 8.71
CA LYS A 4 -4.22 12.25 7.33
C LYS A 4 -3.11 13.17 6.85
N ILE A 5 -2.43 12.76 5.78
CA ILE A 5 -1.43 13.58 5.12
C ILE A 5 -2.13 14.37 4.00
N PRO A 6 -2.07 15.70 4.00
CA PRO A 6 -2.83 16.52 3.06
C PRO A 6 -2.10 16.69 1.72
N PHE A 7 -1.71 15.59 1.10
CA PHE A 7 -1.23 15.58 -0.26
C PHE A 7 -1.97 14.50 -1.06
N GLY A 8 -1.95 14.63 -2.36
CA GLY A 8 -2.82 13.87 -3.22
C GLY A 8 -4.23 14.46 -3.22
N GLY A 9 -4.98 14.15 -4.21
CA GLY A 9 -6.33 14.61 -4.41
C GLY A 9 -7.05 13.71 -5.38
N ASP A 10 -8.26 14.04 -5.68
CA ASP A 10 -9.04 13.34 -6.69
C ASP A 10 -8.68 13.87 -8.08
N ASN A 11 -7.73 13.21 -8.75
CA ASN A 11 -7.09 13.66 -9.99
C ASN A 11 -7.78 13.12 -11.24
N HIS A 12 -9.09 13.17 -11.31
CA HIS A 12 -9.82 12.66 -12.48
C HIS A 12 -9.38 13.31 -13.79
N THR A 13 -9.08 14.60 -13.78
CA THR A 13 -8.85 15.42 -14.98
C THR A 13 -7.38 15.80 -15.20
N ASP A 14 -6.44 15.11 -14.57
CA ASP A 14 -5.00 15.36 -14.74
C ASP A 14 -4.47 14.64 -15.98
N ASP A 15 -4.75 15.18 -17.16
CA ASP A 15 -4.47 14.56 -18.45
C ASP A 15 -2.99 14.23 -18.67
N GLY A 16 -2.10 15.07 -18.20
CA GLY A 16 -0.66 14.91 -18.36
C GLY A 16 0.02 14.23 -17.17
N LEU A 17 -0.71 13.83 -16.16
CA LEU A 17 -0.15 13.37 -14.88
C LEU A 17 0.80 14.37 -14.19
N ALA A 18 0.74 15.65 -14.59
CA ALA A 18 1.64 16.67 -14.08
C ALA A 18 1.36 16.96 -12.60
N HIS A 19 0.09 17.07 -12.25
CA HIS A 19 -0.33 17.27 -10.86
C HIS A 19 -0.03 16.03 -10.02
N GLU A 20 -0.25 14.83 -10.54
CA GLU A 20 0.09 13.57 -9.87
C GLU A 20 1.61 13.44 -9.65
N ALA A 21 2.43 13.86 -10.62
CA ALA A 21 3.88 13.87 -10.47
C ALA A 21 4.32 14.87 -9.37
N GLU A 22 3.71 16.04 -9.30
CA GLU A 22 3.95 17.03 -8.25
C GLU A 22 3.57 16.47 -6.88
N GLN A 23 2.39 15.86 -6.75
CA GLN A 23 1.91 15.24 -5.52
C GLN A 23 2.78 14.05 -5.09
N THR A 24 3.25 13.25 -6.04
CA THR A 24 4.18 12.15 -5.76
C THR A 24 5.49 12.68 -5.20
N THR A 25 6.03 13.75 -5.78
CA THR A 25 7.25 14.39 -5.29
C THR A 25 7.08 14.96 -3.89
N ALA A 26 5.97 15.66 -3.63
CA ALA A 26 5.65 16.18 -2.30
C ALA A 26 5.47 15.05 -1.28
N GLY A 27 4.79 13.97 -1.68
CA GLY A 27 4.60 12.78 -0.85
C GLY A 27 5.91 12.10 -0.49
N ALA A 28 6.81 11.93 -1.45
CA ALA A 28 8.12 11.34 -1.22
C ALA A 28 8.98 12.19 -0.25
N ALA A 29 8.97 13.50 -0.41
CA ALA A 29 9.67 14.41 0.50
C ALA A 29 9.08 14.32 1.93
N HIS A 30 7.77 14.22 2.06
CA HIS A 30 7.11 14.09 3.36
C HIS A 30 7.45 12.75 4.03
N LEU A 31 7.46 11.65 3.28
CA LEU A 31 7.86 10.34 3.80
C LEU A 31 9.33 10.32 4.25
N ALA A 32 10.22 10.94 3.48
CA ALA A 32 11.64 11.07 3.85
C ALA A 32 11.80 11.87 5.15
N PHE A 33 11.05 12.96 5.30
CA PHE A 33 11.04 13.73 6.53
C PHE A 33 10.55 12.92 7.73
N LEU A 34 9.46 12.17 7.58
CA LEU A 34 8.94 11.29 8.65
C LEU A 34 9.97 10.21 9.02
N ASP A 35 10.63 9.60 8.06
CA ASP A 35 11.67 8.60 8.30
C ASP A 35 12.84 9.21 9.08
N GLU A 36 13.31 10.38 8.69
CA GLU A 36 14.35 11.12 9.42
C GLU A 36 13.92 11.39 10.88
N GLN A 37 12.68 11.85 11.10
CA GLN A 37 12.17 12.11 12.45
C GLN A 37 12.09 10.83 13.29
N LEU A 38 11.74 9.69 12.70
CA LEU A 38 11.70 8.40 13.39
C LEU A 38 13.09 7.92 13.82
N HIS A 39 14.13 8.27 13.05
CA HIS A 39 15.52 7.86 13.31
C HIS A 39 16.33 8.88 14.11
N SER A 40 15.82 10.08 14.33
CA SER A 40 16.53 11.17 15.01
C SER A 40 16.40 11.11 16.53
N GLY A 41 17.34 11.79 17.21
CA GLY A 41 17.32 11.99 18.66
C GLY A 41 17.99 10.86 19.47
N PRO A 42 18.06 11.02 20.80
CA PRO A 42 18.75 10.10 21.68
C PRO A 42 17.99 8.78 21.94
N ASP A 43 16.70 8.75 21.65
CA ASP A 43 15.81 7.58 21.78
C ASP A 43 14.96 7.45 20.52
N PRO A 44 15.55 6.97 19.40
CA PRO A 44 14.86 6.96 18.12
C PRO A 44 13.64 6.04 18.15
N LEU A 45 12.53 6.56 17.65
CA LEU A 45 11.25 5.83 17.58
C LEU A 45 11.22 4.72 16.55
N ALA A 46 12.14 4.72 15.58
CA ALA A 46 12.22 3.73 14.51
C ALA A 46 12.29 2.29 15.02
N ALA A 47 12.88 2.06 16.21
CA ALA A 47 12.94 0.74 16.83
C ALA A 47 11.60 0.28 17.44
N ARG A 48 10.60 1.16 17.55
CA ARG A 48 9.34 0.92 18.26
C ARG A 48 8.09 1.29 17.46
N VAL A 49 8.26 1.93 16.32
CA VAL A 49 7.16 2.41 15.49
C VAL A 49 7.15 1.67 14.17
N THR A 50 6.01 1.09 13.82
CA THR A 50 5.72 0.64 12.46
C THR A 50 4.91 1.71 11.77
N PHE A 51 5.41 2.20 10.65
CA PHE A 51 4.73 3.14 9.78
C PHE A 51 4.14 2.40 8.59
N ALA A 52 2.90 2.70 8.23
CA ALA A 52 2.28 2.20 7.03
C ALA A 52 1.57 3.33 6.28
N ASN A 53 1.73 3.35 4.97
CA ASN A 53 0.99 4.20 4.06
C ASN A 53 0.16 3.31 3.14
N LEU A 54 -1.11 3.63 2.98
CA LEU A 54 -2.06 2.88 2.16
C LEU A 54 -2.77 3.87 1.24
N ASN A 55 -2.80 3.58 -0.06
CA ASN A 55 -3.66 4.33 -0.96
C ASN A 55 -5.13 3.90 -0.79
N THR A 56 -6.06 4.75 -1.18
CA THR A 56 -7.50 4.44 -1.09
C THR A 56 -7.93 3.48 -2.19
N PHE A 57 -7.46 3.70 -3.42
CA PHE A 57 -7.71 2.89 -4.62
C PHE A 57 -6.72 3.28 -5.72
N GLY A 58 -6.62 2.45 -6.76
CA GLY A 58 -5.91 2.78 -7.99
C GLY A 58 -6.71 3.67 -8.93
N ARG A 59 -6.10 4.05 -10.02
CA ARG A 59 -6.75 4.77 -11.13
C ARG A 59 -6.77 3.90 -12.38
N SER A 60 -7.83 4.02 -13.18
CA SER A 60 -7.87 3.42 -14.50
C SER A 60 -6.83 4.05 -15.43
N LEU A 61 -6.27 3.27 -16.34
CA LEU A 61 -5.42 3.80 -17.42
C LEU A 61 -6.23 4.54 -18.47
N TYR A 62 -7.47 4.11 -18.66
CA TYR A 62 -8.37 4.74 -19.61
C TYR A 62 -8.78 6.13 -19.14
N ASN A 63 -8.54 7.11 -20.00
CA ASN A 63 -8.97 8.48 -19.79
C ASN A 63 -10.27 8.71 -20.59
N SER A 64 -11.40 8.76 -19.91
CA SER A 64 -12.69 9.14 -20.48
C SER A 64 -12.79 10.68 -20.59
N PRO A 65 -13.82 11.24 -21.27
CA PRO A 65 -14.09 12.67 -21.23
C PRO A 65 -14.25 13.24 -19.81
N ASP A 66 -14.64 12.40 -18.86
CA ASP A 66 -14.79 12.74 -17.44
C ASP A 66 -13.51 12.49 -16.62
N GLY A 67 -12.39 12.15 -17.29
CA GLY A 67 -11.12 11.79 -16.67
C GLY A 67 -11.00 10.32 -16.33
N ARG A 68 -9.99 9.99 -15.49
CA ARG A 68 -9.72 8.62 -15.07
C ARG A 68 -10.61 8.19 -13.93
N ALA A 69 -11.25 7.03 -14.09
CA ALA A 69 -12.09 6.45 -13.04
C ALA A 69 -11.28 5.89 -11.87
N HIS A 70 -11.96 5.63 -10.76
CA HIS A 70 -11.39 4.84 -9.68
C HIS A 70 -11.26 3.38 -10.12
N ASN A 71 -10.12 2.76 -9.83
CA ASN A 71 -9.89 1.34 -10.05
C ASN A 71 -9.61 0.66 -8.71
N GLY A 72 -10.60 -0.08 -8.21
CA GLY A 72 -10.50 -0.85 -6.98
C GLY A 72 -9.79 -2.20 -7.12
N ASN A 73 -9.36 -2.56 -8.34
CA ASN A 73 -8.75 -3.85 -8.61
C ASN A 73 -7.26 -3.91 -8.24
N HIS A 74 -6.69 -2.82 -7.77
CA HIS A 74 -5.33 -2.80 -7.22
C HIS A 74 -5.15 -1.71 -6.17
N HIS A 75 -4.30 -2.01 -5.20
CA HIS A 75 -3.90 -1.12 -4.12
C HIS A 75 -2.39 -1.21 -3.90
N VAL A 76 -1.83 -0.19 -3.30
CA VAL A 76 -0.41 -0.16 -2.90
C VAL A 76 -0.34 0.16 -1.41
N MET A 77 0.44 -0.62 -0.68
CA MET A 77 0.78 -0.36 0.71
C MET A 77 2.30 -0.33 0.85
N MET A 78 2.81 0.68 1.53
CA MET A 78 4.20 0.73 1.96
C MET A 78 4.24 0.59 3.47
N MET A 79 5.18 -0.21 3.96
CA MET A 79 5.44 -0.36 5.40
C MET A 79 6.91 -0.17 5.69
N SER A 80 7.21 0.44 6.84
CA SER A 80 8.53 0.53 7.42
C SER A 80 8.43 0.31 8.92
N GLY A 81 9.39 -0.38 9.51
CA GLY A 81 9.42 -0.64 10.95
C GLY A 81 10.33 -1.83 11.32
N PRO A 82 10.57 -2.04 12.61
CA PRO A 82 11.57 -3.01 13.08
C PRO A 82 11.26 -4.47 12.73
N ALA A 83 9.98 -4.81 12.52
CA ALA A 83 9.55 -6.15 12.13
C ALA A 83 9.34 -6.31 10.61
N VAL A 84 9.54 -5.24 9.84
CA VAL A 84 9.32 -5.24 8.39
C VAL A 84 10.61 -5.62 7.67
N ARG A 85 10.54 -6.61 6.79
CA ARG A 85 11.67 -6.99 5.92
C ARG A 85 11.60 -6.19 4.61
N PRO A 86 12.73 -5.74 4.06
CA PRO A 86 12.78 -5.08 2.76
C PRO A 86 12.41 -6.08 1.65
N LEU A 87 11.19 -6.00 1.16
CA LEU A 87 10.64 -6.91 0.16
C LEU A 87 9.53 -6.20 -0.62
N VAL A 88 9.41 -6.52 -1.91
CA VAL A 88 8.24 -6.20 -2.71
C VAL A 88 7.34 -7.42 -2.72
N VAL A 89 6.08 -7.25 -2.31
CA VAL A 89 5.08 -8.32 -2.23
C VAL A 89 3.97 -8.04 -3.23
N GLY A 90 3.56 -9.07 -3.97
CA GLY A 90 2.51 -8.97 -4.95
C GLY A 90 2.94 -8.30 -6.25
N GLY A 91 1.97 -7.98 -7.08
CA GLY A 91 2.16 -7.36 -8.38
C GLY A 91 0.84 -7.05 -9.05
N VAL A 92 0.93 -6.40 -10.19
CA VAL A 92 -0.21 -6.10 -11.05
C VAL A 92 0.01 -6.70 -12.43
N ARG A 93 -1.06 -7.08 -13.09
CA ARG A 93 -1.07 -7.50 -14.49
C ARG A 93 -2.01 -6.62 -15.30
N ARG A 94 -1.77 -6.59 -16.59
CA ARG A 94 -2.73 -5.98 -17.52
C ARG A 94 -4.00 -6.84 -17.56
N ASP A 95 -5.14 -6.17 -17.48
CA ASP A 95 -6.47 -6.77 -17.53
C ASP A 95 -7.34 -5.94 -18.47
N GLY A 96 -7.44 -6.41 -19.73
CA GLY A 96 -8.04 -5.62 -20.81
C GLY A 96 -7.27 -4.32 -21.07
N ASP A 97 -7.96 -3.20 -20.94
CA ASP A 97 -7.39 -1.86 -21.09
C ASP A 97 -6.91 -1.24 -19.77
N ASP A 98 -6.87 -2.02 -18.69
CA ASP A 98 -6.51 -1.55 -17.36
C ASP A 98 -5.53 -2.50 -16.65
N PHE A 99 -5.34 -2.31 -15.35
CA PHE A 99 -4.54 -3.18 -14.49
C PHE A 99 -5.39 -3.80 -13.37
N SER A 100 -5.01 -5.01 -13.00
CA SER A 100 -5.56 -5.75 -11.87
C SER A 100 -4.45 -6.29 -10.99
N ALA A 101 -4.69 -6.39 -9.69
CA ALA A 101 -3.78 -7.08 -8.79
C ALA A 101 -3.70 -8.57 -9.16
N MET A 102 -2.60 -9.19 -8.79
CA MET A 102 -2.35 -10.61 -8.98
C MET A 102 -2.47 -11.37 -7.66
N PRO A 103 -2.86 -12.68 -7.69
CA PRO A 103 -2.73 -13.54 -6.53
C PRO A 103 -1.29 -13.57 -6.01
N ILE A 104 -1.10 -13.88 -4.74
CA ILE A 104 0.19 -13.80 -4.05
C ILE A 104 0.52 -15.14 -3.40
N ASN A 105 1.79 -15.55 -3.51
CA ASN A 105 2.33 -16.62 -2.69
C ASN A 105 2.73 -16.06 -1.30
N SER A 106 2.09 -16.54 -0.24
CA SER A 106 2.28 -16.01 1.12
C SER A 106 3.69 -16.23 1.69
N ILE A 107 4.42 -17.21 1.17
CA ILE A 107 5.77 -17.56 1.64
C ILE A 107 6.82 -16.68 0.99
N THR A 108 6.72 -16.51 -0.33
CA THR A 108 7.73 -15.80 -1.12
C THR A 108 7.40 -14.33 -1.36
N GLY A 109 6.12 -13.96 -1.25
CA GLY A 109 5.61 -12.65 -1.64
C GLY A 109 5.46 -12.48 -3.16
N ALA A 110 5.80 -13.48 -3.95
CA ALA A 110 5.74 -13.39 -5.40
C ALA A 110 4.29 -13.30 -5.89
N ALA A 111 4.07 -12.46 -6.91
CA ALA A 111 2.81 -12.41 -7.65
C ALA A 111 2.77 -13.51 -8.72
N GLY A 112 1.62 -14.17 -8.87
CA GLY A 112 1.42 -15.19 -9.89
C GLY A 112 0.29 -16.13 -9.54
N GLU A 113 -0.12 -16.97 -10.49
CA GLU A 113 -1.24 -17.91 -10.31
C GLU A 113 -0.77 -19.31 -9.91
N ALA A 114 0.43 -19.73 -10.32
CA ALA A 114 0.86 -21.12 -10.24
C ALA A 114 1.04 -21.65 -8.80
N ASP A 115 1.50 -20.80 -7.89
CA ASP A 115 1.78 -21.19 -6.50
C ASP A 115 1.19 -20.17 -5.49
N ALA A 116 0.19 -19.41 -5.92
CA ALA A 116 -0.48 -18.44 -5.06
C ALA A 116 -1.46 -19.17 -4.14
N ASP A 117 -1.44 -18.76 -2.88
CA ASP A 117 -2.36 -19.21 -1.83
C ASP A 117 -3.19 -18.07 -1.25
N ILE A 118 -2.93 -16.83 -1.69
CA ILE A 118 -3.74 -15.65 -1.40
C ILE A 118 -4.38 -15.18 -2.70
N GLU A 119 -5.67 -15.38 -2.82
CA GLU A 119 -6.46 -14.90 -3.96
C GLU A 119 -6.53 -13.36 -3.99
N VAL A 120 -6.81 -12.79 -5.16
CA VAL A 120 -6.90 -11.32 -5.32
C VAL A 120 -7.89 -10.70 -4.33
N GLY A 121 -9.05 -11.34 -4.12
CA GLY A 121 -10.08 -10.88 -3.19
C GLY A 121 -9.63 -10.83 -1.73
N ASP A 122 -8.63 -11.63 -1.36
CA ASP A 122 -8.14 -11.77 0.01
C ASP A 122 -6.90 -10.91 0.29
N THR A 123 -6.35 -10.25 -0.72
CA THR A 123 -5.08 -9.50 -0.60
C THR A 123 -5.17 -8.34 0.41
N MET A 124 -6.32 -7.66 0.51
CA MET A 124 -6.52 -6.59 1.50
C MET A 124 -6.56 -7.12 2.92
N ALA A 125 -7.21 -8.27 3.14
CA ALA A 125 -7.21 -8.95 4.44
C ALA A 125 -5.79 -9.40 4.82
N ALA A 126 -5.06 -9.99 3.87
CA ALA A 126 -3.67 -10.39 4.07
C ALA A 126 -2.76 -9.19 4.42
N ALA A 127 -2.95 -8.05 3.73
CA ALA A 127 -2.25 -6.81 4.06
C ALA A 127 -2.56 -6.32 5.48
N GLY A 128 -3.84 -6.37 5.90
CA GLY A 128 -4.27 -6.06 7.26
C GLY A 128 -3.65 -6.99 8.31
N HIS A 129 -3.61 -8.29 8.05
CA HIS A 129 -2.94 -9.28 8.91
C HIS A 129 -1.43 -9.00 9.01
N THR A 130 -0.79 -8.67 7.91
CA THR A 130 0.64 -8.34 7.86
C THR A 130 0.94 -7.10 8.70
N LEU A 131 0.16 -6.04 8.55
CA LEU A 131 0.29 -4.82 9.34
C LEU A 131 0.08 -5.09 10.83
N ALA A 132 -0.94 -5.85 11.18
CA ALA A 132 -1.22 -6.23 12.57
C ALA A 132 -0.05 -7.04 13.17
N ALA A 133 0.53 -7.97 12.39
CA ALA A 133 1.71 -8.72 12.80
C ALA A 133 2.92 -7.81 13.03
N ALA A 134 3.17 -6.88 12.12
CA ALA A 134 4.26 -5.90 12.24
C ALA A 134 4.10 -5.00 13.49
N CYS A 135 2.87 -4.79 13.94
CA CYS A 135 2.55 -4.09 15.19
C CYS A 135 2.54 -5.00 16.44
N GLY A 136 2.94 -6.26 16.33
CA GLY A 136 3.01 -7.20 17.45
C GLY A 136 1.67 -7.76 17.92
N VAL A 137 0.61 -7.65 17.11
CA VAL A 137 -0.69 -8.26 17.42
C VAL A 137 -0.59 -9.77 17.25
N SER A 138 -0.98 -10.54 18.30
CA SER A 138 -0.95 -12.00 18.26
C SER A 138 -1.86 -12.57 17.18
N GLU A 139 -1.52 -13.75 16.68
CA GLU A 139 -2.29 -14.44 15.64
C GLU A 139 -3.75 -14.66 16.05
N VAL A 140 -4.00 -15.08 17.28
CA VAL A 140 -5.37 -15.27 17.81
C VAL A 140 -6.19 -14.00 17.68
N ARG A 141 -5.64 -12.85 18.09
CA ARG A 141 -6.34 -11.57 17.98
C ARG A 141 -6.54 -11.11 16.52
N ARG A 142 -5.61 -11.49 15.64
CA ARG A 142 -5.74 -11.17 14.21
C ARG A 142 -6.91 -11.94 13.59
N VAL A 143 -7.00 -13.23 13.87
CA VAL A 143 -8.10 -14.09 13.37
C VAL A 143 -9.45 -13.62 13.91
N GLU A 144 -9.56 -13.30 15.20
CA GLU A 144 -10.82 -12.88 15.83
C GLU A 144 -11.34 -11.52 15.30
N ARG A 145 -10.45 -10.61 14.89
CA ARG A 145 -10.82 -9.23 14.53
C ARG A 145 -10.77 -8.91 13.05
N LEU A 146 -10.04 -9.68 12.27
CA LEU A 146 -9.82 -9.46 10.84
C LEU A 146 -10.41 -10.57 9.98
N ALA A 147 -11.02 -11.58 10.58
CA ALA A 147 -11.85 -12.54 9.85
C ALA A 147 -13.09 -11.82 9.30
N PRO A 148 -13.54 -12.15 8.07
CA PRO A 148 -14.72 -11.57 7.46
C PRO A 148 -16.01 -11.88 8.25
#